data_6ee4597857ba9e482da7aa276ae5c784
#
_entry.id   6ee4597857ba9e482da7aa276ae5c784
#
_cell.length_a   1.000
_cell.length_b   1.000
_cell.length_c   1.000
_cell.angle_alpha   90.00
_cell.angle_beta   90.00
_cell.angle_gamma   90.00
#
_symmetry.space_group_name_H-M   'P 1'
#
loop_
_entity.id
_entity.type
_entity.pdbx_description
1 polymer ?
#
loop_
_entity_poly.entity_id
_entity_poly.type
_entity_poly.pdbx_seq_one_letter_code
_entity_poly.pdbx_strand_id
1 'polypeptide(L)'
;MEQAIINIEGTSTIEAAAAAKKLIETFGSSNIRTISVKRVNDKSDEVIVELDFVPGLAPHLHGFTLQVNGLTCGYAGTGPSNLYEVLQAAGVSEAQVAREDITQKSTKTIPLRLERAVTQYGDFQFA
;
A
#
# COMPACT_ATOMS: atom_id res chain seq x y z
N MET A 1 -4.40 19.43 12.42
CA MET A 1 -5.38 18.38 12.74
C MET A 1 -4.79 17.03 12.36
N GLU A 2 -4.79 16.11 13.28
CA GLU A 2 -4.25 14.79 13.02
C GLU A 2 -5.17 14.00 12.09
N GLN A 3 -4.57 13.28 11.16
CA GLN A 3 -5.30 12.42 10.26
C GLN A 3 -5.64 11.11 10.97
N ALA A 4 -6.88 10.66 10.82
CA ALA A 4 -7.30 9.38 11.38
C ALA A 4 -6.52 8.24 10.73
N ILE A 5 -6.24 7.21 11.51
CA ILE A 5 -5.53 6.02 11.04
C ILE A 5 -6.45 4.82 11.22
N ILE A 6 -6.66 4.08 10.13
CA ILE A 6 -7.36 2.80 10.15
C ILE A 6 -6.31 1.71 10.05
N ASN A 7 -6.21 0.87 11.06
CA ASN A 7 -5.25 -0.23 11.07
C ASN A 7 -5.91 -1.53 10.63
N ILE A 8 -5.27 -2.22 9.70
CA ILE A 8 -5.62 -3.59 9.33
C ILE A 8 -4.57 -4.50 9.93
N GLU A 9 -5.01 -5.43 10.76
CA GLU A 9 -4.18 -6.46 11.33
C GLU A 9 -4.82 -7.80 11.04
N GLY A 10 -4.24 -8.53 10.10
CA GLY A 10 -4.70 -9.87 9.77
C GLY A 10 -3.86 -10.91 10.48
N THR A 11 -4.42 -12.10 10.65
CA THR A 11 -3.69 -13.24 11.18
C THR A 11 -2.78 -13.87 10.13
N SER A 12 -2.98 -13.50 8.86
CA SER A 12 -2.18 -13.96 7.73
C SER A 12 -2.06 -12.85 6.68
N THR A 13 -1.09 -13.03 5.76
CA THR A 13 -0.92 -12.09 4.64
C THR A 13 -2.15 -12.09 3.73
N ILE A 14 -2.79 -13.23 3.58
CA ILE A 14 -4.01 -13.37 2.76
C ILE A 14 -5.14 -12.52 3.34
N GLU A 15 -5.38 -12.63 4.64
CA GLU A 15 -6.43 -11.87 5.32
C GLU A 15 -6.14 -10.36 5.27
N ALA A 16 -4.91 -9.96 5.55
CA ALA A 16 -4.53 -8.56 5.53
C ALA A 16 -4.71 -7.97 4.14
N ALA A 17 -4.28 -8.68 3.10
CA ALA A 17 -4.42 -8.22 1.72
C ALA A 17 -5.89 -8.14 1.29
N ALA A 18 -6.70 -9.14 1.66
CA ALA A 18 -8.11 -9.16 1.33
C ALA A 18 -8.84 -7.97 1.96
N ALA A 19 -8.58 -7.69 3.22
CA ALA A 19 -9.17 -6.56 3.92
C ALA A 19 -8.75 -5.23 3.31
N ALA A 20 -7.44 -5.10 2.99
CA ALA A 20 -6.92 -3.90 2.36
C ALA A 20 -7.55 -3.64 1.00
N LYS A 21 -7.62 -4.67 0.15
CA LYS A 21 -8.23 -4.55 -1.18
C LYS A 21 -9.69 -4.14 -1.10
N LYS A 22 -10.43 -4.70 -0.15
CA LYS A 22 -11.84 -4.36 0.03
C LYS A 22 -12.02 -2.90 0.44
N LEU A 23 -11.20 -2.39 1.34
CA LEU A 23 -11.27 -0.98 1.75
C LEU A 23 -10.84 -0.05 0.61
N ILE A 24 -9.80 -0.41 -0.14
CA ILE A 24 -9.38 0.35 -1.32
C ILE A 24 -10.52 0.42 -2.33
N GLU A 25 -11.20 -0.69 -2.58
CA GLU A 25 -12.35 -0.74 -3.48
C GLU A 25 -13.48 0.15 -2.98
N THR A 26 -13.76 0.11 -1.67
CA THR A 26 -14.84 0.89 -1.06
C THR A 26 -14.58 2.40 -1.15
N PHE A 27 -13.35 2.82 -0.84
CA PHE A 27 -13.01 4.25 -0.80
C PHE A 27 -12.47 4.80 -2.11
N GLY A 28 -12.09 3.92 -3.03
CA GLY A 28 -11.60 4.30 -4.35
C GLY A 28 -10.10 4.52 -4.40
N SER A 29 -9.40 3.76 -5.24
CA SER A 29 -7.95 3.90 -5.42
C SER A 29 -7.56 5.28 -5.93
N SER A 30 -8.45 5.93 -6.69
CA SER A 30 -8.21 7.27 -7.21
C SER A 30 -8.10 8.34 -6.11
N ASN A 31 -8.51 8.03 -4.89
CA ASN A 31 -8.42 8.94 -3.77
C ASN A 31 -7.17 8.72 -2.91
N ILE A 32 -6.33 7.78 -3.28
CA ILE A 32 -5.04 7.55 -2.62
C ILE A 32 -4.03 8.55 -3.18
N ARG A 33 -3.44 9.35 -2.32
CA ARG A 33 -2.45 10.34 -2.72
C ARG A 33 -1.01 9.86 -2.53
N THR A 34 -0.73 9.21 -1.42
CA THR A 34 0.61 8.70 -1.15
C THR A 34 0.54 7.25 -0.71
N ILE A 35 1.58 6.50 -1.08
CA ILE A 35 1.76 5.11 -0.68
C ILE A 35 3.17 4.98 -0.13
N SER A 36 3.30 4.40 1.05
CA SER A 36 4.61 4.06 1.57
C SER A 36 4.65 2.60 2.01
N VAL A 37 5.77 1.95 1.75
CA VAL A 37 6.04 0.57 2.17
C VAL A 37 7.39 0.59 2.86
N LYS A 38 7.43 0.16 4.10
CA LYS A 38 8.67 0.12 4.86
C LYS A 38 8.76 -1.17 5.67
N ARG A 39 9.99 -1.62 5.91
CA ARG A 39 10.20 -2.82 6.74
C ARG A 39 9.90 -2.49 8.20
N VAL A 40 9.37 -3.47 8.91
CA VAL A 40 9.12 -3.34 10.35
C VAL A 40 10.46 -3.13 11.08
N ASN A 41 11.50 -3.84 10.63
CA ASN A 41 12.87 -3.60 11.07
C ASN A 41 13.84 -4.11 10.00
N ASP A 42 15.12 -3.80 10.14
CA ASP A 42 16.14 -4.11 9.13
C ASP A 42 16.33 -5.60 8.85
N LYS A 43 15.91 -6.46 9.76
CA LYS A 43 16.13 -7.90 9.65
C LYS A 43 14.87 -8.67 9.29
N SER A 44 13.74 -7.98 9.17
CA SER A 44 12.45 -8.62 8.94
C SER A 44 12.04 -8.50 7.48
N ASP A 45 11.39 -9.54 6.97
CA ASP A 45 10.69 -9.48 5.68
C ASP A 45 9.30 -8.85 5.82
N GLU A 46 8.83 -8.64 7.05
CA GLU A 46 7.55 -8.03 7.31
C GLU A 46 7.61 -6.54 7.01
N VAL A 47 6.57 -6.03 6.35
CA VAL A 47 6.46 -4.63 5.96
C VAL A 47 5.16 -4.03 6.46
N ILE A 48 5.15 -2.71 6.56
CA ILE A 48 3.97 -1.91 6.84
C ILE A 48 3.68 -1.09 5.60
N VAL A 49 2.44 -1.17 5.12
CA VAL A 49 1.97 -0.38 3.98
C VAL A 49 1.06 0.71 4.51
N GLU A 50 1.34 1.96 4.15
CA GLU A 50 0.49 3.09 4.50
C GLU A 50 -0.05 3.73 3.23
N LEU A 51 -1.37 3.85 3.16
CA LEU A 51 -2.08 4.46 2.04
C LEU A 51 -2.81 5.69 2.56
N ASP A 52 -2.42 6.87 2.07
CA ASP A 52 -3.05 8.12 2.48
C ASP A 52 -4.18 8.46 1.53
N PHE A 53 -5.40 8.43 2.05
CA PHE A 53 -6.60 8.81 1.32
C PHE A 53 -6.90 10.29 1.56
N VAL A 54 -7.18 11.00 0.48
CA VAL A 54 -7.55 12.41 0.56
C VAL A 54 -9.05 12.55 0.83
N PRO A 55 -9.50 13.65 1.45
CA PRO A 55 -10.94 13.93 1.55
C PRO A 55 -11.48 14.20 0.15
N GLY A 56 -12.69 13.75 -0.15
CA GLY A 56 -13.26 14.04 -1.45
C GLY A 56 -14.46 13.23 -1.87
N LEU A 57 -14.72 12.10 -1.21
CA LEU A 57 -15.85 11.25 -1.57
C LEU A 57 -17.18 11.79 -1.02
N ALA A 58 -17.12 12.52 0.09
CA ALA A 58 -18.28 13.16 0.69
C ALA A 58 -17.81 14.45 1.37
N PRO A 59 -18.62 15.51 1.38
CA PRO A 59 -18.18 16.80 1.93
C PRO A 59 -17.76 16.75 3.39
N HIS A 60 -18.26 15.78 4.14
CA HIS A 60 -17.95 15.60 5.57
C HIS A 60 -16.90 14.51 5.82
N LEU A 61 -16.38 13.88 4.77
CA LEU A 61 -15.39 12.84 4.93
C LEU A 61 -13.99 13.44 4.93
N HIS A 62 -13.31 13.30 6.05
CA HIS A 62 -11.93 13.74 6.19
C HIS A 62 -10.97 12.71 5.61
N GLY A 63 -9.78 13.14 5.24
CA GLY A 63 -8.72 12.22 4.82
C GLY A 63 -8.31 11.29 5.95
N PHE A 64 -7.80 10.13 5.59
CA PHE A 64 -7.34 9.14 6.57
C PHE A 64 -6.19 8.33 5.99
N THR A 65 -5.42 7.69 6.87
CA THR A 65 -4.36 6.77 6.50
C THR A 65 -4.82 5.35 6.77
N LEU A 66 -4.74 4.50 5.77
CA LEU A 66 -4.95 3.06 5.92
C LEU A 66 -3.59 2.42 6.13
N GLN A 67 -3.39 1.82 7.31
CA GLN A 67 -2.14 1.14 7.65
C GLN A 67 -2.39 -0.36 7.60
N VAL A 68 -1.66 -1.06 6.72
CA VAL A 68 -1.79 -2.50 6.52
C VAL A 68 -0.59 -3.19 7.11
N ASN A 69 -0.83 -4.04 8.10
CA ASN A 69 0.20 -4.81 8.77
C ASN A 69 0.10 -6.28 8.35
N GLY A 70 1.19 -7.01 8.50
CA GLY A 70 1.21 -8.45 8.24
C GLY A 70 1.55 -8.85 6.81
N LEU A 71 1.95 -7.90 5.97
CA LEU A 71 2.44 -8.21 4.62
C LEU A 71 3.95 -8.41 4.66
N THR A 72 4.47 -9.08 3.65
CA THR A 72 5.91 -9.41 3.58
C THR A 72 6.47 -9.13 2.19
N CYS A 73 7.80 -9.09 2.08
CA CYS A 73 8.50 -8.89 0.82
C CYS A 73 9.86 -9.61 0.84
N GLY A 74 10.53 -9.62 -0.29
CA GLY A 74 11.92 -10.07 -0.34
C GLY A 74 12.11 -11.55 -0.59
N TYR A 75 11.08 -12.28 -0.99
CA TYR A 75 11.16 -13.68 -1.37
C TYR A 75 10.00 -14.02 -2.29
N ALA A 76 10.10 -15.13 -3.01
CA ALA A 76 9.01 -15.60 -3.86
C ALA A 76 8.03 -16.42 -3.01
N GLY A 77 6.79 -15.97 -2.90
CA GLY A 77 5.80 -16.66 -2.08
C GLY A 77 4.49 -15.90 -1.96
N THR A 78 3.60 -16.42 -1.13
CA THR A 78 2.26 -15.87 -0.93
C THR A 78 2.30 -14.46 -0.32
N GLY A 79 3.16 -14.24 0.66
CA GLY A 79 3.26 -12.93 1.32
C GLY A 79 3.60 -11.80 0.37
N PRO A 80 4.73 -11.90 -0.36
CA PRO A 80 5.08 -10.86 -1.34
C PRO A 80 4.07 -10.75 -2.48
N SER A 81 3.47 -11.85 -2.93
CA SER A 81 2.40 -11.80 -3.93
C SER A 81 1.21 -10.98 -3.44
N ASN A 82 0.84 -11.15 -2.18
CA ASN A 82 -0.26 -10.39 -1.57
C ASN A 82 0.09 -8.91 -1.45
N LEU A 83 1.32 -8.58 -1.11
CA LEU A 83 1.78 -7.18 -1.10
C LEU A 83 1.66 -6.57 -2.50
N TYR A 84 2.13 -7.28 -3.51
CA TYR A 84 2.04 -6.81 -4.89
C TYR A 84 0.58 -6.56 -5.30
N GLU A 85 -0.33 -7.47 -4.95
CA GLU A 85 -1.76 -7.32 -5.24
C GLU A 85 -2.36 -6.08 -4.57
N VAL A 86 -1.97 -5.79 -3.33
CA VAL A 86 -2.43 -4.57 -2.64
C VAL A 86 -1.95 -3.33 -3.36
N LEU A 87 -0.69 -3.29 -3.79
CA LEU A 87 -0.15 -2.16 -4.54
C LEU A 87 -0.88 -1.98 -5.86
N GLN A 88 -1.18 -3.06 -6.58
CA GLN A 88 -1.95 -2.99 -7.82
C GLN A 88 -3.37 -2.48 -7.57
N ALA A 89 -4.02 -2.96 -6.52
CA ALA A 89 -5.36 -2.50 -6.15
C ALA A 89 -5.35 -1.00 -5.82
N ALA A 90 -4.26 -0.50 -5.26
CA ALA A 90 -4.09 0.92 -4.94
C ALA A 90 -3.80 1.78 -6.17
N GLY A 91 -3.57 1.18 -7.33
CA GLY A 91 -3.34 1.90 -8.57
C GLY A 91 -1.89 2.00 -9.02
N VAL A 92 -0.98 1.29 -8.37
CA VAL A 92 0.42 1.25 -8.78
C VAL A 92 0.55 0.31 -9.99
N SER A 93 1.11 0.81 -11.08
CA SER A 93 1.29 0.00 -12.28
C SER A 93 2.51 -0.90 -12.18
N GLU A 94 2.52 -1.97 -12.94
CA GLU A 94 3.67 -2.87 -13.03
C GLU A 94 4.92 -2.15 -13.59
N ALA A 95 4.70 -1.14 -14.40
CA ALA A 95 5.81 -0.33 -14.92
C ALA A 95 6.50 0.47 -13.81
N GLN A 96 5.78 0.80 -12.74
CA GLN A 96 6.33 1.56 -11.62
C GLN A 96 6.97 0.66 -10.58
N VAL A 97 6.28 -0.42 -10.21
CA VAL A 97 6.80 -1.41 -9.26
C VAL A 97 6.49 -2.79 -9.84
N ALA A 98 7.49 -3.42 -10.41
CA ALA A 98 7.35 -4.74 -10.97
C ALA A 98 7.26 -5.80 -9.87
N ARG A 99 6.66 -6.93 -10.20
CA ARG A 99 6.53 -8.04 -9.25
C ARG A 99 7.88 -8.46 -8.68
N GLU A 100 8.92 -8.48 -9.53
CA GLU A 100 10.28 -8.83 -9.13
C GLU A 100 10.85 -7.90 -8.07
N ASP A 101 10.45 -6.63 -8.08
CA ASP A 101 10.91 -5.65 -7.09
C ASP A 101 10.48 -6.03 -5.67
N ILE A 102 9.42 -6.81 -5.55
CA ILE A 102 8.83 -7.21 -4.28
C ILE A 102 9.25 -8.64 -3.90
N THR A 103 9.44 -9.50 -4.89
CA THR A 103 9.64 -10.94 -4.66
C THR A 103 11.09 -11.39 -4.67
N GLN A 104 12.03 -10.50 -4.96
CA GLN A 104 13.44 -10.87 -4.95
C GLN A 104 14.01 -10.84 -3.53
N LYS A 105 14.92 -11.77 -3.26
CA LYS A 105 15.52 -11.96 -1.94
C LYS A 105 16.23 -10.73 -1.40
N SER A 106 16.84 -9.94 -2.28
CA SER A 106 17.55 -8.72 -1.89
C SER A 106 16.92 -7.49 -2.55
N THR A 107 15.64 -7.27 -2.29
CA THR A 107 14.98 -6.11 -2.88
C THR A 107 15.59 -4.81 -2.37
N LYS A 108 15.89 -3.92 -3.30
CA LYS A 108 16.36 -2.57 -3.00
C LYS A 108 15.23 -1.55 -3.09
N THR A 109 14.03 -2.02 -3.43
CA THR A 109 12.87 -1.16 -3.63
C THR A 109 12.26 -0.70 -2.31
N ILE A 110 12.41 -1.50 -1.26
CA ILE A 110 11.86 -1.18 0.06
C ILE A 110 12.97 -0.57 0.94
N PRO A 111 12.77 0.60 1.55
CA PRO A 111 11.52 1.37 1.65
C PRO A 111 11.13 2.04 0.35
N LEU A 112 9.82 2.06 0.11
CA LEU A 112 9.23 2.58 -1.11
C LEU A 112 8.27 3.71 -0.73
N ARG A 113 8.34 4.82 -1.45
CA ARG A 113 7.36 5.90 -1.30
C ARG A 113 6.95 6.39 -2.68
N LEU A 114 5.65 6.42 -2.88
CA LEU A 114 5.04 6.92 -4.11
C LEU A 114 4.06 8.02 -3.78
N GLU A 115 3.94 8.99 -4.66
CA GLU A 115 2.93 10.04 -4.53
C GLU A 115 2.44 10.45 -5.90
N ARG A 116 1.29 11.10 -5.92
CA ARG A 116 0.76 11.72 -7.13
C ARG A 116 0.13 13.06 -6.80
N ALA A 117 0.29 14.02 -7.71
CA ALA A 117 -0.21 15.38 -7.51
C ALA A 117 -1.71 15.46 -7.76
N VAL A 118 -2.21 14.67 -8.71
CA VAL A 118 -3.63 14.62 -9.09
C VAL A 118 -4.14 13.22 -8.78
N THR A 119 -5.07 13.11 -7.84
CA THR A 119 -5.51 11.83 -7.33
C THR A 119 -6.33 11.01 -8.33
N GLN A 120 -7.26 11.62 -9.06
CA GLN A 120 -8.18 10.86 -9.91
C GLN A 120 -7.54 10.32 -11.19
N TYR A 121 -6.61 11.05 -11.79
CA TYR A 121 -6.05 10.70 -13.08
C TYR A 121 -4.53 10.74 -13.11
N GLY A 122 -3.91 11.12 -12.02
CA GLY A 122 -2.47 11.22 -11.93
C GLY A 122 -1.80 9.86 -11.75
N ASP A 123 -0.64 9.68 -12.36
CA ASP A 123 0.18 8.50 -12.13
C ASP A 123 1.01 8.69 -10.86
N PHE A 124 1.24 7.59 -10.15
CA PHE A 124 2.16 7.61 -9.03
C PHE A 124 3.59 7.81 -9.51
N GLN A 125 4.36 8.56 -8.77
CA GLN A 125 5.77 8.76 -9.01
C GLN A 125 6.52 8.50 -7.71
N PHE A 126 7.77 8.07 -7.84
CA PHE A 126 8.64 7.89 -6.67
C PHE A 126 8.88 9.24 -6.01
N ALA A 127 8.67 9.26 -4.72
CA ALA A 127 8.85 10.48 -3.92
C ALA A 127 10.23 10.53 -3.28
#